data_669a231508f5e6a9437baa1379bbf860
#
_entry.id   669a231508f5e6a9437baa1379bbf860
#
_cell.length_a   1.000
_cell.length_b   1.000
_cell.length_c   1.000
_cell.angle_alpha   90.00
_cell.angle_beta   90.00
_cell.angle_gamma   90.00
#
_symmetry.space_group_name_H-M   'P 1'
#
loop_
_entity.id
_entity.type
_entity.pdbx_description
1 polymer ?
#
loop_
_entity_poly.entity_id
_entity_poly.type
_entity_poly.pdbx_seq_one_letter_code
_entity_poly.pdbx_strand_id
1 'polypeptide(L)'
;MLGKKFGWIEMETVRINKYLSEIGFCSRRAADKLIEQGRITVNGAPVEMGMKVSAQDKIAVDGERVGKKTEKPVYIAFNKPVGIVCTTDTKVEKNNIIEFINYPTRIFPIGRLDKPSEGLIFLTNDGDIVNKILRARNNHEKEYVVTVNKPITCLLYTSPSPRDLSTA
;
A
#
# COMPACT_ATOMS: atom_id res chain seq x y z
N MET A 1 48.89 -15.64 -11.36
CA MET A 1 47.95 -15.82 -10.23
C MET A 1 46.69 -15.02 -10.53
N LEU A 2 45.64 -15.68 -11.03
CA LEU A 2 44.37 -15.05 -11.33
C LEU A 2 43.46 -15.21 -10.10
N GLY A 3 43.26 -14.12 -9.35
CA GLY A 3 42.30 -14.07 -8.27
C GLY A 3 40.87 -14.08 -8.81
N LYS A 4 40.15 -15.18 -8.65
CA LYS A 4 38.73 -15.27 -8.91
C LYS A 4 38.02 -14.37 -7.87
N LYS A 5 37.49 -13.22 -8.29
CA LYS A 5 36.49 -12.46 -7.53
C LYS A 5 35.21 -13.31 -7.50
N PHE A 6 34.91 -13.94 -6.36
CA PHE A 6 33.60 -14.48 -6.06
C PHE A 6 32.68 -13.27 -5.87
N GLY A 7 31.88 -12.98 -6.88
CA GLY A 7 30.79 -12.02 -6.75
C GLY A 7 29.74 -12.60 -5.79
N TRP A 8 29.61 -12.01 -4.61
CA TRP A 8 28.46 -12.24 -3.73
C TRP A 8 27.23 -11.72 -4.46
N ILE A 9 26.36 -12.62 -4.91
CA ILE A 9 25.01 -12.26 -5.34
C ILE A 9 24.29 -11.92 -4.04
N GLU A 10 24.13 -10.63 -3.74
CA GLU A 10 23.22 -10.19 -2.69
C GLU A 10 21.83 -10.70 -3.05
N MET A 11 21.37 -11.71 -2.35
CA MET A 11 19.99 -12.19 -2.50
C MET A 11 19.07 -11.12 -1.96
N GLU A 12 18.26 -10.56 -2.84
CA GLU A 12 17.29 -9.54 -2.48
C GLU A 12 16.29 -10.12 -1.47
N THR A 13 16.36 -9.63 -0.24
CA THR A 13 15.47 -10.07 0.84
C THR A 13 14.41 -9.02 1.13
N VAL A 14 13.18 -9.45 1.33
CA VAL A 14 12.04 -8.58 1.67
C VAL A 14 11.41 -9.01 2.97
N ARG A 15 10.78 -8.07 3.70
CA ARG A 15 10.03 -8.44 4.91
C ARG A 15 8.90 -9.39 4.56
N ILE A 16 8.66 -10.41 5.38
CA ILE A 16 7.68 -11.45 5.12
C ILE A 16 6.25 -10.89 4.94
N ASN A 17 5.86 -9.88 5.69
CA ASN A 17 4.57 -9.22 5.52
C ASN A 17 4.46 -8.49 4.16
N LYS A 18 5.57 -7.89 3.67
CA LYS A 18 5.64 -7.32 2.34
C LYS A 18 5.52 -8.42 1.29
N TYR A 19 6.26 -9.51 1.43
CA TYR A 19 6.22 -10.66 0.53
C TYR A 19 4.80 -11.22 0.39
N LEU A 20 4.12 -11.54 1.50
CA LEU A 20 2.75 -12.06 1.49
C LEU A 20 1.75 -11.10 0.83
N SER A 21 1.98 -9.80 0.98
CA SER A 21 1.16 -8.79 0.31
C SER A 21 1.42 -8.71 -1.19
N GLU A 22 2.66 -8.87 -1.64
CA GLU A 22 3.05 -8.83 -3.06
C GLU A 22 2.56 -10.05 -3.84
N ILE A 23 2.54 -11.22 -3.21
CA ILE A 23 1.96 -12.42 -3.83
C ILE A 23 0.41 -12.42 -3.81
N GLY A 24 -0.22 -11.36 -3.31
CA GLY A 24 -1.69 -11.23 -3.26
C GLY A 24 -2.36 -12.02 -2.15
N PHE A 25 -1.60 -12.68 -1.23
CA PHE A 25 -2.16 -13.54 -0.19
C PHE A 25 -3.03 -12.75 0.81
N CYS A 26 -2.49 -11.66 1.39
CA CYS A 26 -3.22 -10.82 2.33
C CYS A 26 -2.62 -9.40 2.41
N SER A 27 -3.21 -8.51 3.22
CA SER A 27 -2.60 -7.21 3.51
C SER A 27 -1.40 -7.36 4.46
N ARG A 28 -0.46 -6.38 4.46
CA ARG A 28 0.67 -6.40 5.39
C ARG A 28 0.22 -6.49 6.84
N ARG A 29 -0.82 -5.74 7.25
CA ARG A 29 -1.39 -5.79 8.60
C ARG A 29 -2.03 -7.13 8.92
N ALA A 30 -2.67 -7.77 7.93
CA ALA A 30 -3.20 -9.11 8.13
C ALA A 30 -2.08 -10.16 8.25
N ALA A 31 -1.00 -10.01 7.48
CA ALA A 31 0.19 -10.84 7.64
C ALA A 31 0.83 -10.69 9.03
N ASP A 32 0.94 -9.46 9.53
CA ASP A 32 1.47 -9.20 10.89
C ASP A 32 0.63 -9.93 11.95
N LYS A 33 -0.71 -9.87 11.85
CA LYS A 33 -1.60 -10.63 12.76
C LYS A 33 -1.42 -12.15 12.66
N LEU A 34 -1.20 -12.68 11.44
CA LEU A 34 -0.93 -14.11 11.26
C LEU A 34 0.41 -14.53 11.88
N ILE A 35 1.43 -13.65 11.82
CA ILE A 35 2.72 -13.86 12.49
C ILE A 35 2.53 -13.89 14.00
N GLU A 36 1.84 -12.91 14.58
CA GLU A 36 1.54 -12.84 16.02
C GLU A 36 0.79 -14.08 16.52
N GLN A 37 -0.08 -14.66 15.68
CA GLN A 37 -0.81 -15.89 15.96
C GLN A 37 0.01 -17.17 15.75
N GLY A 38 1.27 -17.08 15.33
CA GLY A 38 2.13 -18.23 15.05
C GLY A 38 1.68 -19.10 13.86
N ARG A 39 0.88 -18.56 12.95
CA ARG A 39 0.28 -19.28 11.82
C ARG A 39 1.16 -19.33 10.58
N ILE A 40 2.32 -18.64 10.60
CA ILE A 40 3.25 -18.58 9.47
C ILE A 40 4.55 -19.30 9.82
N THR A 41 5.03 -20.12 8.90
CA THR A 41 6.35 -20.75 9.00
C THR A 41 7.19 -20.45 7.76
N VAL A 42 8.49 -20.37 7.97
CA VAL A 42 9.51 -20.26 6.91
C VAL A 42 10.48 -21.40 7.04
N ASN A 43 10.61 -22.21 6.01
CA ASN A 43 11.44 -23.43 6.00
C ASN A 43 11.09 -24.41 7.15
N GLY A 44 9.83 -24.40 7.60
CA GLY A 44 9.34 -25.22 8.72
C GLY A 44 9.54 -24.62 10.11
N ALA A 45 10.19 -23.47 10.23
CA ALA A 45 10.39 -22.78 11.52
C ALA A 45 9.37 -21.63 11.71
N PRO A 46 8.94 -21.37 12.97
CA PRO A 46 8.10 -20.21 13.28
C PRO A 46 8.75 -18.89 12.88
N VAL A 47 7.92 -17.90 12.56
CA VAL A 47 8.35 -16.57 12.09
C VAL A 47 8.21 -15.53 13.16
N GLU A 48 9.22 -14.67 13.29
CA GLU A 48 9.16 -13.48 14.13
C GLU A 48 8.78 -12.22 13.34
N MET A 49 8.26 -11.21 14.04
CA MET A 49 7.91 -9.92 13.45
C MET A 49 9.14 -9.25 12.82
N GLY A 50 8.98 -8.82 11.59
CA GLY A 50 10.04 -8.15 10.84
C GLY A 50 11.04 -9.08 10.14
N MET A 51 10.91 -10.40 10.27
CA MET A 51 11.73 -11.38 9.56
C MET A 51 11.78 -11.09 8.05
N LYS A 52 12.95 -11.22 7.46
CA LYS A 52 13.16 -11.09 6.02
C LYS A 52 13.23 -12.47 5.36
N VAL A 53 12.66 -12.56 4.18
CA VAL A 53 12.63 -13.78 3.37
C VAL A 53 13.16 -13.51 1.97
N SER A 54 13.67 -14.53 1.33
CA SER A 54 14.14 -14.54 -0.05
C SER A 54 13.19 -15.33 -0.95
N ALA A 55 13.40 -15.25 -2.25
CA ALA A 55 12.62 -16.02 -3.23
C ALA A 55 12.79 -17.55 -3.11
N GLN A 56 13.82 -18.01 -2.40
CA GLN A 56 14.13 -19.44 -2.22
C GLN A 56 13.47 -20.03 -0.98
N ASP A 57 12.98 -19.18 -0.04
CA ASP A 57 12.39 -19.65 1.19
C ASP A 57 11.01 -20.29 0.95
N LYS A 58 10.77 -21.40 1.66
CA LYS A 58 9.50 -22.10 1.64
C LYS A 58 8.62 -21.51 2.73
N ILE A 59 7.63 -20.72 2.32
CA ILE A 59 6.69 -20.08 3.24
C ILE A 59 5.40 -20.88 3.28
N ALA A 60 4.89 -21.14 4.48
CA ALA A 60 3.60 -21.77 4.66
C ALA A 60 2.74 -20.97 5.66
N VAL A 61 1.44 -20.97 5.43
CA VAL A 61 0.42 -20.38 6.32
C VAL A 61 -0.55 -21.50 6.66
N ASP A 62 -0.78 -21.72 7.95
CA ASP A 62 -1.59 -22.82 8.46
C ASP A 62 -1.15 -24.21 7.94
N GLY A 63 0.16 -24.39 7.70
CA GLY A 63 0.71 -25.61 7.14
C GLY A 63 0.63 -25.73 5.60
N GLU A 64 -0.12 -24.86 4.93
CA GLU A 64 -0.23 -24.84 3.47
C GLU A 64 0.83 -23.93 2.84
N ARG A 65 1.54 -24.46 1.85
CA ARG A 65 2.59 -23.70 1.13
C ARG A 65 1.96 -22.57 0.32
N VAL A 66 2.40 -21.34 0.58
CA VAL A 66 2.06 -20.18 -0.23
C VAL A 66 3.14 -19.94 -1.28
N GLY A 67 2.74 -19.96 -2.55
CA GLY A 67 3.62 -19.73 -3.69
C GLY A 67 3.50 -18.33 -4.27
N LYS A 68 4.49 -17.92 -5.05
CA LYS A 68 4.43 -16.67 -5.80
C LYS A 68 3.37 -16.81 -6.90
N LYS A 69 2.21 -16.20 -6.70
CA LYS A 69 1.29 -15.94 -7.80
C LYS A 69 1.92 -14.85 -8.66
N THR A 70 2.36 -15.20 -9.86
CA THR A 70 2.87 -14.24 -10.85
C THR A 70 1.68 -13.49 -11.47
N GLU A 71 1.03 -12.65 -10.70
CA GLU A 71 0.03 -11.75 -11.25
C GLU A 71 0.75 -10.60 -11.96
N LYS A 72 0.30 -10.32 -13.18
CA LYS A 72 0.80 -9.15 -13.90
C LYS A 72 0.43 -7.88 -13.14
N PRO A 73 1.31 -6.86 -13.13
CA PRO A 73 0.96 -5.56 -12.57
C PRO A 73 -0.32 -5.01 -13.22
N VAL A 74 -1.22 -4.52 -12.39
CA VAL A 74 -2.49 -3.92 -12.82
C VAL A 74 -2.49 -2.46 -12.40
N TYR A 75 -2.90 -1.59 -13.32
CA TYR A 75 -3.04 -0.16 -13.11
C TYR A 75 -4.41 0.27 -13.62
N ILE A 76 -5.27 0.75 -12.73
CA ILE A 76 -6.63 1.17 -13.03
C ILE A 76 -6.73 2.66 -12.78
N ALA A 77 -7.13 3.42 -13.80
CA ALA A 77 -7.57 4.80 -13.67
C ALA A 77 -9.09 4.79 -13.45
N PHE A 78 -9.52 5.26 -12.29
CA PHE A 78 -10.91 5.21 -11.88
C PHE A 78 -11.43 6.61 -11.54
N ASN A 79 -12.55 7.00 -12.13
CA ASN A 79 -13.26 8.20 -11.73
C ASN A 79 -14.15 7.85 -10.52
N LYS A 80 -13.67 8.15 -9.32
CA LYS A 80 -14.38 7.84 -8.08
C LYS A 80 -15.62 8.72 -7.95
N PRO A 81 -16.82 8.16 -7.81
CA PRO A 81 -18.02 8.94 -7.53
C PRO A 81 -18.05 9.39 -6.07
N VAL A 82 -18.92 10.38 -5.79
CA VAL A 82 -19.28 10.78 -4.43
C VAL A 82 -19.91 9.61 -3.66
N GLY A 83 -19.68 9.53 -2.36
CA GLY A 83 -20.27 8.53 -1.47
C GLY A 83 -19.45 7.26 -1.27
N ILE A 84 -18.38 7.05 -2.07
CA ILE A 84 -17.49 5.89 -1.96
C ILE A 84 -16.26 6.24 -1.10
N VAL A 85 -15.91 5.36 -0.16
CA VAL A 85 -14.73 5.52 0.71
C VAL A 85 -13.51 4.83 0.13
N CYS A 86 -12.37 5.51 0.11
CA CYS A 86 -11.09 4.95 -0.33
C CYS A 86 -10.44 4.10 0.77
N THR A 87 -11.01 2.93 1.05
CA THR A 87 -10.46 1.96 2.01
C THR A 87 -10.41 0.56 1.41
N THR A 88 -9.46 -0.24 1.89
CA THR A 88 -9.37 -1.68 1.62
C THR A 88 -9.99 -2.52 2.75
N ASP A 89 -10.51 -1.87 3.79
CA ASP A 89 -11.18 -2.54 4.91
C ASP A 89 -12.68 -2.63 4.63
N THR A 90 -13.07 -3.73 4.01
CA THR A 90 -14.46 -4.02 3.63
C THR A 90 -15.36 -4.37 4.82
N LYS A 91 -14.77 -4.64 6.00
CA LYS A 91 -15.55 -4.96 7.21
C LYS A 91 -16.07 -3.70 7.90
N VAL A 92 -15.32 -2.59 7.82
CA VAL A 92 -15.65 -1.34 8.48
C VAL A 92 -16.60 -0.49 7.63
N GLU A 93 -16.39 -0.46 6.32
CA GLU A 93 -17.16 0.38 5.40
C GLU A 93 -17.59 -0.45 4.18
N LYS A 94 -18.90 -0.66 4.05
CA LYS A 94 -19.48 -1.42 2.93
C LYS A 94 -19.41 -0.67 1.60
N ASN A 95 -19.61 0.67 1.64
CA ASN A 95 -19.51 1.51 0.43
C ASN A 95 -18.06 1.93 0.17
N ASN A 96 -17.20 0.95 -0.10
CA ASN A 96 -15.79 1.19 -0.34
C ASN A 96 -15.41 0.95 -1.80
N ILE A 97 -14.27 1.54 -2.19
CA ILE A 97 -13.79 1.53 -3.57
C ILE A 97 -13.45 0.11 -4.07
N ILE A 98 -13.07 -0.80 -3.19
CA ILE A 98 -12.70 -2.17 -3.56
C ILE A 98 -13.94 -2.97 -3.95
N GLU A 99 -15.00 -2.93 -3.13
CA GLU A 99 -16.27 -3.57 -3.44
C GLU A 99 -16.96 -2.95 -4.64
N PHE A 100 -16.88 -1.62 -4.78
CA PHE A 100 -17.48 -0.92 -5.91
C PHE A 100 -16.87 -1.34 -7.25
N ILE A 101 -15.54 -1.48 -7.33
CA ILE A 101 -14.84 -1.89 -8.56
C ILE A 101 -14.95 -3.40 -8.77
N ASN A 102 -15.03 -4.18 -7.68
CA ASN A 102 -15.14 -5.65 -7.68
C ASN A 102 -14.13 -6.33 -8.63
N TYR A 103 -12.86 -5.93 -8.54
CA TYR A 103 -11.81 -6.49 -9.38
C TYR A 103 -11.42 -7.90 -8.91
N PRO A 104 -11.18 -8.88 -9.82
CA PRO A 104 -11.00 -10.30 -9.47
C PRO A 104 -9.76 -10.59 -8.61
N THR A 105 -8.76 -9.71 -8.63
CA THR A 105 -7.56 -9.84 -7.80
C THR A 105 -7.45 -8.68 -6.81
N ARG A 106 -6.60 -8.85 -5.80
CA ARG A 106 -6.41 -7.84 -4.77
C ARG A 106 -5.77 -6.59 -5.34
N ILE A 107 -6.51 -5.48 -5.30
CA ILE A 107 -6.02 -4.14 -5.65
C ILE A 107 -6.15 -3.19 -4.45
N PHE A 108 -5.48 -2.04 -4.52
CA PHE A 108 -5.59 -0.98 -3.52
C PHE A 108 -5.36 0.38 -4.16
N PRO A 109 -5.97 1.45 -3.62
CA PRO A 109 -5.85 2.79 -4.18
C PRO A 109 -4.48 3.42 -3.92
N ILE A 110 -4.01 4.23 -4.87
CA ILE A 110 -2.83 5.09 -4.75
C ILE A 110 -3.29 6.45 -4.24
N GLY A 111 -3.10 6.69 -2.94
CA GLY A 111 -3.68 7.85 -2.27
C GLY A 111 -5.14 7.64 -1.87
N ARG A 112 -5.80 8.72 -1.50
CA ARG A 112 -7.20 8.71 -1.08
C ARG A 112 -7.91 10.00 -1.49
N LEU A 113 -9.17 9.85 -1.86
CA LEU A 113 -10.16 10.92 -1.93
C LEU A 113 -11.17 10.73 -0.81
N ASP A 114 -11.66 11.80 -0.23
CA ASP A 114 -12.66 11.75 0.81
C ASP A 114 -14.01 11.21 0.30
N LYS A 115 -14.88 10.78 1.19
CA LYS A 115 -16.21 10.24 0.84
C LYS A 115 -17.04 11.20 -0.02
N PRO A 116 -17.11 12.50 0.30
CA PRO A 116 -17.85 13.48 -0.51
C PRO A 116 -17.11 13.95 -1.76
N SER A 117 -15.83 13.62 -1.91
CA SER A 117 -15.03 14.02 -3.08
C SER A 117 -15.22 13.06 -4.23
N GLU A 118 -15.16 13.59 -5.46
CA GLU A 118 -15.16 12.82 -6.71
C GLU A 118 -13.90 13.13 -7.53
N GLY A 119 -13.57 12.28 -8.48
CA GLY A 119 -12.47 12.50 -9.41
C GLY A 119 -11.53 11.31 -9.58
N LEU A 120 -10.44 11.56 -10.30
CA LEU A 120 -9.47 10.54 -10.68
C LEU A 120 -8.71 9.99 -9.49
N ILE A 121 -8.70 8.68 -9.35
CA ILE A 121 -7.85 7.92 -8.45
C ILE A 121 -7.28 6.70 -9.16
N PHE A 122 -6.04 6.36 -8.88
CA PHE A 122 -5.44 5.14 -9.41
C PHE A 122 -5.52 4.00 -8.40
N LEU A 123 -5.72 2.78 -8.91
CA LEU A 123 -5.63 1.55 -8.12
C LEU A 123 -4.63 0.60 -8.76
N THR A 124 -4.00 -0.22 -7.95
CA THR A 124 -2.99 -1.18 -8.41
C THR A 124 -2.87 -2.36 -7.46
N ASN A 125 -2.25 -3.45 -7.93
CA ASN A 125 -1.73 -4.55 -7.09
C ASN A 125 -0.23 -4.42 -6.82
N ASP A 126 0.45 -3.41 -7.42
CA ASP A 126 1.89 -3.16 -7.27
C ASP A 126 2.16 -2.17 -6.12
N GLY A 127 2.64 -2.69 -4.98
CA GLY A 127 2.95 -1.86 -3.81
C GLY A 127 4.20 -0.99 -3.97
N ASP A 128 5.10 -1.32 -4.89
CA ASP A 128 6.34 -0.56 -5.07
C ASP A 128 6.09 0.73 -5.86
N ILE A 129 5.19 0.72 -6.84
CA ILE A 129 4.80 1.94 -7.56
C ILE A 129 4.13 2.95 -6.64
N VAL A 130 3.33 2.49 -5.66
CA VAL A 130 2.70 3.37 -4.66
C VAL A 130 3.75 4.16 -3.88
N ASN A 131 4.81 3.47 -3.44
CA ASN A 131 5.91 4.12 -2.74
C ASN A 131 6.67 5.12 -3.63
N LYS A 132 6.83 4.82 -4.93
CA LYS A 132 7.47 5.73 -5.89
C LYS A 132 6.64 6.99 -6.11
N ILE A 133 5.32 6.86 -6.16
CA ILE A 133 4.41 8.01 -6.40
C ILE A 133 4.21 8.83 -5.13
N LEU A 134 3.94 8.20 -3.97
CA LEU A 134 3.47 8.91 -2.77
C LEU A 134 4.58 9.40 -1.83
N ARG A 135 5.85 9.05 -2.05
CA ARG A 135 6.92 9.52 -1.16
C ARG A 135 7.14 11.01 -1.30
N ALA A 136 7.14 11.73 -0.17
CA ALA A 136 7.37 13.18 -0.11
C ALA A 136 8.69 13.62 -0.78
N ARG A 137 9.74 12.78 -0.71
CA ARG A 137 11.04 13.05 -1.36
C ARG A 137 10.98 13.19 -2.89
N ASN A 138 9.87 12.78 -3.52
CA ASN A 138 9.69 12.87 -4.96
C ASN A 138 9.10 14.23 -5.38
N ASN A 139 8.92 15.18 -4.44
CA ASN A 139 8.47 16.57 -4.67
C ASN A 139 7.21 16.67 -5.56
N HIS A 140 6.24 15.76 -5.37
CA HIS A 140 4.95 15.87 -6.03
C HIS A 140 4.13 16.96 -5.36
N GLU A 141 4.03 18.09 -6.02
CA GLU A 141 3.20 19.21 -5.57
C GLU A 141 1.71 18.86 -5.60
N LYS A 142 0.96 19.45 -4.70
CA LYS A 142 -0.50 19.37 -4.67
C LYS A 142 -1.04 20.76 -4.92
N GLU A 143 -1.64 20.95 -6.07
CA GLU A 143 -2.32 22.18 -6.44
C GLU A 143 -3.80 22.11 -6.06
N TYR A 144 -4.31 23.21 -5.52
CA TYR A 144 -5.70 23.38 -5.18
C TYR A 144 -6.24 24.67 -5.79
N VAL A 145 -7.29 24.56 -6.59
CA VAL A 145 -8.08 25.70 -7.04
C VAL A 145 -9.31 25.80 -6.14
N VAL A 146 -9.39 26.87 -5.35
CA VAL A 146 -10.45 27.05 -4.34
C VAL A 146 -11.33 28.21 -4.74
N THR A 147 -12.64 27.96 -4.88
CA THR A 147 -13.64 29.01 -5.06
C THR A 147 -14.30 29.31 -3.72
N VAL A 148 -14.33 30.56 -3.34
CA VAL A 148 -14.94 31.03 -2.09
C VAL A 148 -16.15 31.92 -2.39
N ASN A 149 -17.12 31.92 -1.48
CA ASN A 149 -18.38 32.68 -1.60
C ASN A 149 -18.30 34.09 -1.01
N LYS A 150 -17.12 34.50 -0.51
CA LYS A 150 -16.87 35.83 0.06
C LYS A 150 -15.62 36.43 -0.54
N PRO A 151 -15.48 37.78 -0.57
CA PRO A 151 -14.24 38.42 -0.99
C PRO A 151 -13.06 37.95 -0.17
N ILE A 152 -11.95 37.67 -0.84
CA ILE A 152 -10.70 37.24 -0.20
C ILE A 152 -10.10 38.47 0.48
N THR A 153 -9.87 38.40 1.79
CA THR A 153 -9.22 39.42 2.60
C THR A 153 -7.79 39.02 2.95
N CYS A 154 -6.96 39.99 3.36
CA CYS A 154 -5.61 39.69 3.83
C CYS A 154 -5.59 38.72 5.02
N LEU A 155 -6.61 38.73 5.87
CA LEU A 155 -6.74 37.80 6.99
C LEU A 155 -6.87 36.35 6.53
N LEU A 156 -7.50 36.08 5.39
CA LEU A 156 -7.59 34.74 4.83
C LEU A 156 -6.24 34.21 4.39
N TYR A 157 -5.38 35.06 3.83
CA TYR A 157 -4.01 34.67 3.43
C TYR A 157 -3.07 34.45 4.61
N THR A 158 -3.30 35.13 5.72
CA THR A 158 -2.42 35.08 6.90
C THR A 158 -2.88 34.09 7.97
N SER A 159 -4.12 33.55 7.84
CA SER A 159 -4.62 32.55 8.77
C SER A 159 -3.88 31.22 8.59
N PRO A 160 -3.24 30.71 9.65
CA PRO A 160 -2.59 29.40 9.57
C PRO A 160 -3.60 28.29 9.29
N SER A 161 -3.20 27.33 8.47
CA SER A 161 -3.99 26.12 8.25
C SER A 161 -4.16 25.35 9.58
N PRO A 162 -5.30 24.69 9.83
CA PRO A 162 -5.44 23.81 10.99
C PRO A 162 -4.34 22.74 11.12
N ARG A 163 -3.67 22.40 10.03
CA ARG A 163 -2.51 21.48 10.04
C ARG A 163 -1.23 22.15 10.57
N ASP A 164 -1.09 23.45 10.39
CA ASP A 164 0.11 24.20 10.84
C ASP A 164 0.05 24.46 12.35
N LEU A 165 -1.15 24.42 12.94
CA LEU A 165 -1.37 24.56 14.38
C LEU A 165 -1.04 23.30 15.18
N SER A 166 -0.85 22.15 14.54
CA SER A 166 -0.58 20.87 15.20
C SER A 166 0.91 20.56 15.41
N THR A 167 1.79 21.46 15.04
CA THR A 167 3.28 21.32 15.16
C THR A 167 3.91 22.25 16.20
N ALA A 168 3.13 22.88 17.06
CA ALA A 168 3.61 23.71 18.18
C ALA A 168 3.54 22.97 19.51
#